data_d8120ae4df08363bbbc540be05a3b534
#
_entry.id   d8120ae4df08363bbbc540be05a3b534
#
_cell.length_a   1.000
_cell.length_b   1.000
_cell.length_c   1.000
_cell.angle_alpha   90.00
_cell.angle_beta   90.00
_cell.angle_gamma   90.00
#
_symmetry.space_group_name_H-M   'P 1'
#
loop_
_entity.id
_entity.type
_entity.pdbx_description
1 polymer ?
#
loop_
_entity_poly.entity_id
_entity_poly.type
_entity_poly.pdbx_seq_one_letter_code
_entity_poly.pdbx_strand_id
1 'polypeptide(L)'
;MAAVSVVNVERSLARADDRASPTPIRDFAHGLRKLRKFQYLYLAETAERGIGVFAAREFAPGDIVMMDFDANYYDQVLSYKELCAQKIDLKYPLQVGPDRFRVPSGSLDDFLNHSCDPAAGIRMYPHGIVVVALRPIRMHEEVTFDYSTYLNNPYEHLICRCGAKECRGIVGNFDTLPKDRQERYMALRVIGDFVLEGGVVDGAG
;
A
#
# COMPACT_ATOMS: atom_id res chain seq x y z
N MET A 1 27.15 5.00 -18.91
CA MET A 1 26.08 5.13 -17.88
C MET A 1 25.05 6.09 -18.41
N ALA A 2 23.99 5.58 -19.02
CA ALA A 2 22.96 6.41 -19.65
C ALA A 2 21.94 6.85 -18.60
N ALA A 3 21.84 8.15 -18.40
CA ALA A 3 20.75 8.75 -17.62
C ALA A 3 19.44 8.51 -18.36
N VAL A 4 18.61 7.56 -17.88
CA VAL A 4 17.24 7.40 -18.35
C VAL A 4 16.47 8.58 -17.78
N SER A 5 16.21 9.56 -18.65
CA SER A 5 15.49 10.78 -18.33
C SER A 5 14.01 10.47 -18.07
N VAL A 6 13.40 11.21 -17.14
CA VAL A 6 11.94 11.25 -16.88
C VAL A 6 11.14 11.46 -18.19
N VAL A 7 11.75 12.06 -19.19
CA VAL A 7 11.21 12.26 -20.56
C VAL A 7 10.88 10.94 -21.28
N ASN A 8 11.55 9.82 -20.96
CA ASN A 8 11.26 8.54 -21.60
C ASN A 8 9.99 7.86 -21.07
N VAL A 9 9.56 8.16 -19.84
CA VAL A 9 8.29 7.67 -19.30
C VAL A 9 7.12 8.35 -20.03
N GLU A 10 7.23 9.64 -20.30
CA GLU A 10 6.18 10.41 -21.01
C GLU A 10 5.96 9.91 -22.46
N ARG A 11 7.01 9.47 -23.16
CA ARG A 11 6.88 8.96 -24.54
C ARG A 11 6.26 7.56 -24.60
N SER A 12 6.45 6.74 -23.58
CA SER A 12 5.82 5.41 -23.49
C SER A 12 4.33 5.51 -23.13
N LEU A 13 3.92 6.56 -22.41
CA LEU A 13 2.55 6.80 -21.97
C LEU A 13 1.61 7.28 -23.10
N ALA A 14 2.15 7.73 -24.23
CA ALA A 14 1.39 8.38 -25.31
C ALA A 14 0.68 7.42 -26.29
N ARG A 15 0.64 6.11 -26.05
CA ARG A 15 0.15 5.13 -27.04
C ARG A 15 -0.73 4.02 -26.48
N ALA A 16 -1.69 4.27 -25.61
CA ALA A 16 -2.71 3.27 -25.32
C ALA A 16 -3.95 3.87 -24.64
N ASP A 17 -5.08 3.67 -25.32
CA ASP A 17 -6.46 3.70 -24.81
C ASP A 17 -7.03 5.03 -24.32
N ASP A 18 -8.21 5.40 -24.88
CA ASP A 18 -9.00 6.64 -24.68
C ASP A 18 -9.58 6.84 -23.24
N ARG A 19 -9.05 6.17 -22.25
CA ARG A 19 -9.34 6.50 -20.85
C ARG A 19 -8.31 7.50 -20.36
N ALA A 20 -8.77 8.66 -19.92
CA ALA A 20 -7.90 9.69 -19.35
C ALA A 20 -6.97 9.07 -18.30
N SER A 21 -5.67 8.98 -18.62
CA SER A 21 -4.66 8.49 -17.69
C SER A 21 -4.54 9.45 -16.52
N PRO A 22 -4.37 8.96 -15.27
CA PRO A 22 -4.12 9.83 -14.14
C PRO A 22 -2.89 10.71 -14.39
N THR A 23 -2.99 12.00 -14.09
CA THR A 23 -1.87 12.93 -14.26
C THR A 23 -0.79 12.67 -13.20
N PRO A 24 0.46 12.35 -13.59
CA PRO A 24 1.53 12.14 -12.62
C PRO A 24 1.84 13.41 -11.83
N ILE A 25 2.07 13.26 -10.54
CA ILE A 25 2.47 14.38 -9.66
C ILE A 25 3.96 14.65 -9.84
N ARG A 26 4.28 15.84 -10.36
CA ARG A 26 5.67 16.22 -10.74
C ARG A 26 6.50 16.80 -9.59
N ASP A 27 5.88 17.31 -8.54
CA ASP A 27 6.53 18.16 -7.54
C ASP A 27 6.57 17.58 -6.10
N PHE A 28 7.04 16.34 -5.95
CA PHE A 28 7.51 15.86 -4.66
C PHE A 28 9.03 15.95 -4.60
N ALA A 29 9.57 17.15 -4.42
CA ALA A 29 11.00 17.42 -4.50
C ALA A 29 11.87 16.57 -3.51
N HIS A 30 11.32 16.11 -2.40
CA HIS A 30 12.01 15.21 -1.45
C HIS A 30 11.79 13.72 -1.75
N GLY A 31 10.67 13.33 -2.38
CA GLY A 31 10.33 11.95 -2.75
C GLY A 31 11.01 11.45 -4.04
N LEU A 32 11.37 12.34 -4.96
CA LEU A 32 11.89 11.99 -6.28
C LEU A 32 13.21 11.17 -6.26
N ARG A 33 14.04 11.28 -5.24
CA ARG A 33 15.25 10.45 -5.12
C ARG A 33 14.90 8.98 -4.82
N LYS A 34 13.86 8.71 -4.04
CA LYS A 34 13.36 7.36 -3.73
C LYS A 34 12.54 6.77 -4.89
N LEU A 35 11.79 7.60 -5.64
CA LEU A 35 11.00 7.17 -6.81
C LEU A 35 11.84 6.58 -7.95
N ARG A 36 13.11 6.96 -8.10
CA ARG A 36 14.02 6.35 -9.08
C ARG A 36 14.23 4.84 -8.90
N LYS A 37 13.93 4.31 -7.71
CA LYS A 37 14.01 2.89 -7.38
C LYS A 37 12.87 2.07 -8.03
N PHE A 38 11.76 2.73 -8.40
CA PHE A 38 10.52 2.09 -8.87
C PHE A 38 10.13 2.59 -10.25
N GLN A 39 10.95 2.30 -11.25
CA GLN A 39 10.81 2.78 -12.63
C GLN A 39 9.50 2.42 -13.35
N TYR A 40 8.71 1.48 -12.78
CA TYR A 40 7.44 1.02 -13.35
C TYR A 40 6.22 1.45 -12.54
N LEU A 41 6.40 2.39 -11.63
CA LEU A 41 5.33 2.95 -10.79
C LEU A 41 5.43 4.48 -10.79
N TYR A 42 4.31 5.15 -10.57
CA TYR A 42 4.25 6.59 -10.41
C TYR A 42 3.16 6.99 -9.43
N LEU A 43 3.24 8.21 -8.89
CA LEU A 43 2.22 8.81 -8.03
C LEU A 43 1.29 9.68 -8.86
N ALA A 44 -0.02 9.59 -8.58
CA ALA A 44 -1.02 10.48 -9.14
C ALA A 44 -2.16 10.70 -8.16
N GLU A 45 -2.95 11.74 -8.37
CA GLU A 45 -4.16 11.99 -7.61
C GLU A 45 -5.25 10.97 -7.97
N THR A 46 -5.97 10.52 -6.95
CA THR A 46 -7.20 9.72 -7.09
C THR A 46 -8.42 10.62 -6.90
N ALA A 47 -9.59 10.18 -7.35
CA ALA A 47 -10.82 10.98 -7.24
C ALA A 47 -11.23 11.27 -5.79
N GLU A 48 -10.99 10.34 -4.84
CA GLU A 48 -11.53 10.45 -3.48
C GLU A 48 -10.55 10.05 -2.37
N ARG A 49 -9.36 9.54 -2.71
CA ARG A 49 -8.42 8.94 -1.74
C ARG A 49 -7.08 9.66 -1.66
N GLY A 50 -7.01 10.89 -2.19
CA GLY A 50 -5.77 11.65 -2.25
C GLY A 50 -4.79 11.06 -3.27
N ILE A 51 -3.52 10.95 -2.90
CA ILE A 51 -2.47 10.42 -3.77
C ILE A 51 -2.47 8.89 -3.73
N GLY A 52 -2.29 8.25 -4.88
CA GLY A 52 -2.16 6.81 -5.02
C GLY A 52 -0.96 6.41 -5.87
N VAL A 53 -0.61 5.13 -5.82
CA VAL A 53 0.44 4.51 -6.64
C VAL A 53 -0.19 3.89 -7.87
N PHE A 54 0.34 4.18 -9.05
CA PHE A 54 -0.17 3.69 -10.33
C PHE A 54 0.89 2.91 -11.09
N ALA A 55 0.44 1.89 -11.81
CA ALA A 55 1.29 1.06 -12.66
C ALA A 55 1.68 1.80 -13.94
N ALA A 56 2.98 1.87 -14.26
CA ALA A 56 3.49 2.41 -15.51
C ALA A 56 3.70 1.32 -16.59
N ARG A 57 3.40 0.07 -16.27
CA ARG A 57 3.34 -1.09 -17.17
C ARG A 57 2.30 -2.09 -16.69
N GLU A 58 2.06 -3.11 -17.46
CA GLU A 58 1.25 -4.25 -17.00
C GLU A 58 2.05 -5.17 -16.07
N PHE A 59 1.34 -5.82 -15.13
CA PHE A 59 1.87 -6.87 -14.27
C PHE A 59 0.95 -8.11 -14.34
N ALA A 60 1.55 -9.28 -14.46
CA ALA A 60 0.84 -10.54 -14.36
C ALA A 60 0.63 -10.94 -12.88
N PRO A 61 -0.36 -11.80 -12.56
CA PRO A 61 -0.52 -12.34 -11.22
C PRO A 61 0.78 -13.01 -10.75
N GLY A 62 1.22 -12.67 -9.52
CA GLY A 62 2.47 -13.15 -8.94
C GLY A 62 3.70 -12.30 -9.25
N ASP A 63 3.61 -11.36 -10.17
CA ASP A 63 4.72 -10.43 -10.44
C ASP A 63 5.03 -9.60 -9.20
N ILE A 64 6.32 -9.32 -9.01
CA ILE A 64 6.77 -8.32 -8.03
C ILE A 64 6.49 -6.94 -8.64
N VAL A 65 5.58 -6.21 -7.99
CA VAL A 65 5.21 -4.83 -8.36
C VAL A 65 6.21 -3.84 -7.78
N MET A 66 6.59 -4.05 -6.53
CA MET A 66 7.50 -3.19 -5.80
C MET A 66 8.27 -4.00 -4.74
N MET A 67 9.53 -3.63 -4.50
CA MET A 67 10.30 -4.05 -3.34
C MET A 67 10.89 -2.83 -2.68
N ASP A 68 10.56 -2.59 -1.41
CA ASP A 68 11.20 -1.56 -0.62
C ASP A 68 11.95 -2.21 0.55
N PHE A 69 13.27 -2.33 0.37
CA PHE A 69 14.20 -2.84 1.36
C PHE A 69 15.18 -1.73 1.73
N ASP A 70 15.21 -1.38 3.01
CA ASP A 70 16.14 -0.41 3.57
C ASP A 70 16.52 -0.90 4.97
N ALA A 71 17.80 -0.78 5.34
CA ALA A 71 18.26 -1.15 6.69
C ALA A 71 17.48 -0.39 7.77
N ASN A 72 17.00 0.79 7.44
CA ASN A 72 16.27 1.70 8.34
C ASN A 72 14.74 1.67 8.08
N TYR A 73 14.22 0.66 7.37
CA TYR A 73 12.80 0.59 7.01
C TYR A 73 11.88 0.68 8.24
N TYR A 74 12.30 0.11 9.37
CA TYR A 74 11.56 0.12 10.63
C TYR A 74 12.11 1.06 11.70
N ASP A 75 12.95 2.04 11.34
CA ASP A 75 13.54 2.96 12.32
C ASP A 75 12.51 3.87 12.98
N GLN A 76 11.41 4.16 12.29
CA GLN A 76 10.32 4.99 12.79
C GLN A 76 9.08 4.12 13.05
N VAL A 77 9.15 3.30 14.08
CA VAL A 77 8.04 2.49 14.57
C VAL A 77 7.65 2.99 15.96
N LEU A 78 6.37 3.32 16.10
CA LEU A 78 5.76 3.83 17.33
C LEU A 78 4.73 2.84 17.86
N SER A 79 4.49 2.86 19.15
CA SER A 79 3.33 2.23 19.80
C SER A 79 2.06 3.04 19.53
N TYR A 80 0.89 2.46 19.73
CA TYR A 80 -0.39 3.17 19.67
C TYR A 80 -0.43 4.39 20.60
N LYS A 81 0.07 4.23 21.83
CA LYS A 81 0.16 5.32 22.81
C LYS A 81 1.02 6.48 22.30
N GLU A 82 2.14 6.19 21.67
CA GLU A 82 3.02 7.22 21.10
C GLU A 82 2.40 7.93 19.91
N LEU A 83 1.68 7.20 19.03
CA LEU A 83 0.93 7.79 17.93
C LEU A 83 -0.11 8.79 18.45
N CYS A 84 -0.89 8.39 19.46
CA CYS A 84 -1.88 9.26 20.10
C CYS A 84 -1.24 10.48 20.74
N ALA A 85 -0.13 10.32 21.48
CA ALA A 85 0.58 11.41 22.13
C ALA A 85 1.13 12.42 21.11
N GLN A 86 1.57 11.94 19.95
CA GLN A 86 2.07 12.79 18.86
C GLN A 86 0.95 13.30 17.93
N LYS A 87 -0.31 12.93 18.18
CA LYS A 87 -1.47 13.28 17.35
C LYS A 87 -1.33 12.87 15.88
N ILE A 88 -0.68 11.73 15.62
CA ILE A 88 -0.56 11.16 14.29
C ILE A 88 -1.89 10.53 13.93
N ASP A 89 -2.42 10.89 12.75
CA ASP A 89 -3.66 10.30 12.23
C ASP A 89 -3.42 8.82 11.87
N LEU A 90 -4.12 7.94 12.57
CA LEU A 90 -3.90 6.49 12.54
C LEU A 90 -4.18 5.84 11.18
N LYS A 91 -4.85 6.55 10.28
CA LYS A 91 -5.08 6.05 8.91
C LYS A 91 -3.82 5.98 8.04
N TYR A 92 -2.71 6.64 8.45
CA TYR A 92 -1.48 6.68 7.65
C TYR A 92 -0.41 5.66 8.06
N PRO A 93 -0.16 5.39 9.37
CA PRO A 93 0.83 4.40 9.77
C PRO A 93 0.45 2.98 9.34
N LEU A 94 1.43 2.22 8.86
CA LEU A 94 1.28 0.80 8.59
C LEU A 94 1.52 0.01 9.87
N GLN A 95 0.53 -0.77 10.33
CA GLN A 95 0.74 -1.67 11.45
C GLN A 95 1.72 -2.79 11.04
N VAL A 96 2.78 -2.99 11.83
CA VAL A 96 3.89 -3.90 11.53
C VAL A 96 4.14 -4.90 12.68
N GLY A 97 3.29 -4.88 13.68
CA GLY A 97 3.31 -5.79 14.83
C GLY A 97 2.13 -5.52 15.76
N PRO A 98 1.96 -6.26 16.88
CA PRO A 98 0.80 -6.12 17.77
C PRO A 98 0.56 -4.69 18.24
N ASP A 99 1.59 -4.02 18.75
CA ASP A 99 1.54 -2.58 19.13
C ASP A 99 2.70 -1.83 18.46
N ARG A 100 2.86 -2.03 17.16
CA ARG A 100 3.96 -1.45 16.39
C ARG A 100 3.44 -0.91 15.09
N PHE A 101 3.61 0.41 14.89
CA PHE A 101 3.12 1.14 13.74
C PHE A 101 4.26 1.89 13.09
N ARG A 102 4.58 1.56 11.85
CA ARG A 102 5.54 2.30 11.05
C ARG A 102 4.89 3.58 10.56
N VAL A 103 5.44 4.72 10.93
CA VAL A 103 4.97 6.02 10.43
C VAL A 103 5.46 6.27 9.00
N PRO A 104 4.70 7.02 8.19
CA PRO A 104 5.09 7.34 6.83
C PRO A 104 6.47 8.00 6.75
N SER A 105 7.31 7.52 5.86
CA SER A 105 8.68 8.01 5.63
C SER A 105 8.81 8.82 4.34
N GLY A 106 7.73 8.95 3.56
CA GLY A 106 7.72 9.50 2.21
C GLY A 106 8.21 8.52 1.15
N SER A 107 8.26 7.21 1.46
CA SER A 107 8.52 6.17 0.48
C SER A 107 7.24 5.86 -0.32
N LEU A 108 7.40 5.16 -1.45
CA LEU A 108 6.28 4.93 -2.37
C LEU A 108 5.17 4.08 -1.75
N ASP A 109 5.52 3.15 -0.87
CA ASP A 109 4.59 2.27 -0.17
C ASP A 109 3.63 3.03 0.78
N ASP A 110 4.02 4.20 1.27
CA ASP A 110 3.16 5.05 2.09
C ASP A 110 1.91 5.57 1.33
N PHE A 111 1.94 5.49 0.00
CA PHE A 111 0.86 5.95 -0.88
C PHE A 111 0.01 4.81 -1.46
N LEU A 112 0.23 3.57 -1.03
CA LEU A 112 -0.60 2.45 -1.42
C LEU A 112 -1.97 2.55 -0.76
N ASN A 113 -3.01 2.83 -1.54
CA ASN A 113 -4.36 2.95 -1.05
C ASN A 113 -5.02 1.58 -0.81
N HIS A 114 -6.09 1.60 -0.01
CA HIS A 114 -6.93 0.43 0.23
C HIS A 114 -7.87 0.15 -0.95
N SER A 115 -8.11 -1.16 -1.20
CA SER A 115 -9.26 -1.65 -1.95
C SER A 115 -9.83 -2.93 -1.34
N CYS A 116 -11.16 -3.06 -1.34
CA CYS A 116 -11.84 -4.30 -0.99
C CYS A 116 -11.72 -5.37 -2.09
N ASP A 117 -11.30 -4.99 -3.31
CA ASP A 117 -10.88 -5.87 -4.39
C ASP A 117 -9.47 -5.45 -4.88
N PRO A 118 -8.43 -5.79 -4.10
CA PRO A 118 -7.11 -5.23 -4.28
C PRO A 118 -6.41 -5.78 -5.53
N ALA A 119 -5.62 -4.92 -6.18
CA ALA A 119 -4.76 -5.31 -7.29
C ALA A 119 -3.52 -6.08 -6.81
N ALA A 120 -3.05 -5.78 -5.59
CA ALA A 120 -1.82 -6.31 -5.04
C ALA A 120 -1.98 -6.72 -3.58
N GLY A 121 -0.96 -7.38 -3.04
CA GLY A 121 -0.82 -7.70 -1.62
C GLY A 121 0.59 -7.46 -1.16
N ILE A 122 0.76 -7.24 0.14
CA ILE A 122 2.06 -6.97 0.75
C ILE A 122 2.57 -8.25 1.41
N ARG A 123 3.87 -8.50 1.30
CA ARG A 123 4.63 -9.46 2.11
C ARG A 123 5.67 -8.70 2.91
N MET A 124 5.63 -8.87 4.22
CA MET A 124 6.55 -8.21 5.12
C MET A 124 7.81 -9.05 5.35
N TYR A 125 8.94 -8.38 5.47
CA TYR A 125 10.25 -8.97 5.73
C TYR A 125 11.00 -8.18 6.82
N PRO A 126 12.05 -8.71 7.43
CA PRO A 126 12.77 -8.03 8.53
C PRO A 126 13.30 -6.63 8.21
N HIS A 127 13.52 -6.31 6.93
CA HIS A 127 14.10 -5.03 6.49
C HIS A 127 13.28 -4.36 5.38
N GLY A 128 11.98 -4.67 5.28
CA GLY A 128 11.16 -4.04 4.23
C GLY A 128 9.98 -4.87 3.82
N ILE A 129 9.45 -4.53 2.65
CA ILE A 129 8.26 -5.17 2.08
C ILE A 129 8.46 -5.55 0.62
N VAL A 130 7.69 -6.53 0.19
CA VAL A 130 7.47 -6.87 -1.23
C VAL A 130 5.99 -6.74 -1.53
N VAL A 131 5.65 -5.98 -2.55
CA VAL A 131 4.28 -5.88 -3.09
C VAL A 131 4.18 -6.80 -4.30
N VAL A 132 3.22 -7.72 -4.29
CA VAL A 132 2.98 -8.71 -5.35
C VAL A 132 1.61 -8.51 -5.98
N ALA A 133 1.51 -8.66 -7.29
CA ALA A 133 0.23 -8.62 -8.00
C ALA A 133 -0.63 -9.84 -7.62
N LEU A 134 -1.87 -9.62 -7.20
CA LEU A 134 -2.84 -10.68 -6.86
C LEU A 134 -3.73 -11.07 -8.05
N ARG A 135 -3.80 -10.20 -9.05
CA ARG A 135 -4.48 -10.35 -10.33
C ARG A 135 -3.72 -9.57 -11.40
N PRO A 136 -4.10 -9.67 -12.68
CA PRO A 136 -3.53 -8.78 -13.69
C PRO A 136 -3.74 -7.31 -13.30
N ILE A 137 -2.67 -6.51 -13.37
CA ILE A 137 -2.70 -5.06 -13.17
C ILE A 137 -2.40 -4.44 -14.54
N ARG A 138 -3.31 -3.58 -15.00
CA ARG A 138 -3.14 -2.89 -16.28
C ARG A 138 -2.24 -1.66 -16.12
N MET A 139 -1.65 -1.24 -17.21
CA MET A 139 -0.99 0.07 -17.25
C MET A 139 -1.99 1.17 -16.87
N HIS A 140 -1.58 2.11 -16.04
CA HIS A 140 -2.39 3.20 -15.45
C HIS A 140 -3.45 2.74 -14.44
N GLU A 141 -3.45 1.49 -14.03
CA GLU A 141 -4.29 1.03 -12.93
C GLU A 141 -3.63 1.37 -11.60
N GLU A 142 -4.45 1.75 -10.61
CA GLU A 142 -3.98 2.00 -9.26
C GLU A 142 -3.59 0.69 -8.56
N VAL A 143 -2.40 0.67 -7.99
CA VAL A 143 -1.90 -0.43 -7.17
C VAL A 143 -2.44 -0.28 -5.75
N THR A 144 -3.34 -1.16 -5.37
CA THR A 144 -4.02 -1.13 -4.07
C THR A 144 -3.83 -2.45 -3.32
N PHE A 145 -3.89 -2.41 -1.98
CA PHE A 145 -3.94 -3.62 -1.16
C PHE A 145 -5.10 -3.58 -0.16
N ASP A 146 -5.44 -4.71 0.45
CA ASP A 146 -6.49 -4.76 1.48
C ASP A 146 -5.87 -4.45 2.85
N TYR A 147 -6.20 -3.32 3.42
CA TYR A 147 -5.67 -2.88 4.73
C TYR A 147 -5.98 -3.89 5.85
N SER A 148 -7.09 -4.62 5.75
CA SER A 148 -7.44 -5.67 6.73
C SER A 148 -6.37 -6.75 6.86
N THR A 149 -5.48 -6.92 5.87
CA THR A 149 -4.36 -7.87 5.93
C THR A 149 -3.23 -7.45 6.88
N TYR A 150 -3.23 -6.19 7.30
CA TYR A 150 -2.25 -5.58 8.21
C TYR A 150 -2.93 -4.76 9.33
N LEU A 151 -4.23 -4.93 9.51
CA LEU A 151 -4.98 -4.27 10.57
C LEU A 151 -5.39 -5.28 11.62
N ASN A 152 -4.88 -5.09 12.84
CA ASN A 152 -5.30 -5.81 14.03
C ASN A 152 -5.39 -4.81 15.19
N ASN A 153 -6.30 -3.83 15.02
CA ASN A 153 -6.50 -2.73 15.95
C ASN A 153 -7.98 -2.64 16.31
N PRO A 154 -8.37 -2.86 17.58
CA PRO A 154 -9.76 -2.81 17.99
C PRO A 154 -10.36 -1.40 18.03
N TYR A 155 -9.51 -0.37 17.93
CA TYR A 155 -9.94 1.02 18.13
C TYR A 155 -10.28 1.75 16.83
N GLU A 156 -9.92 1.21 15.66
CA GLU A 156 -10.12 1.90 14.40
C GLU A 156 -10.83 1.08 13.35
N HIS A 157 -11.84 1.71 12.78
CA HIS A 157 -12.49 1.28 11.56
C HIS A 157 -12.44 2.42 10.55
N LEU A 158 -11.86 2.17 9.39
CA LEU A 158 -11.77 3.17 8.33
C LEU A 158 -13.02 3.09 7.44
N ILE A 159 -13.63 4.24 7.15
CA ILE A 159 -14.70 4.31 6.15
C ILE A 159 -14.09 4.05 4.78
N CYS A 160 -14.58 3.02 4.10
CA CYS A 160 -14.08 2.63 2.79
C CYS A 160 -14.84 3.33 1.66
N ARG A 161 -14.10 3.92 0.73
CA ARG A 161 -14.60 4.51 -0.51
C ARG A 161 -13.82 4.00 -1.72
N CYS A 162 -13.47 2.70 -1.72
CA CYS A 162 -12.61 2.14 -2.78
C CYS A 162 -13.30 1.99 -4.14
N GLY A 163 -14.62 2.12 -4.22
CA GLY A 163 -15.36 1.99 -5.46
C GLY A 163 -15.48 0.56 -6.01
N ALA A 164 -14.95 -0.45 -5.33
CA ALA A 164 -15.09 -1.84 -5.75
C ALA A 164 -16.56 -2.29 -5.67
N LYS A 165 -16.97 -3.18 -6.57
CA LYS A 165 -18.35 -3.73 -6.59
C LYS A 165 -18.74 -4.37 -5.25
N GLU A 166 -17.78 -5.04 -4.61
CA GLU A 166 -17.94 -5.70 -3.30
C GLU A 166 -17.33 -4.87 -2.17
N CYS A 167 -17.44 -3.53 -2.27
CA CYS A 167 -16.95 -2.64 -1.23
C CYS A 167 -17.65 -2.93 0.10
N ARG A 168 -16.88 -3.13 1.16
CA ARG A 168 -17.37 -3.46 2.50
C ARG A 168 -17.94 -2.22 3.25
N GLY A 169 -17.71 -1.01 2.73
CA GLY A 169 -18.09 0.25 3.40
C GLY A 169 -17.23 0.59 4.60
N ILE A 170 -16.73 -0.40 5.31
CA ILE A 170 -15.83 -0.27 6.46
C ILE A 170 -14.65 -1.23 6.28
N VAL A 171 -13.44 -0.75 6.55
CA VAL A 171 -12.25 -1.58 6.68
C VAL A 171 -12.10 -1.93 8.16
N GLY A 172 -12.27 -3.19 8.48
CA GLY A 172 -12.05 -3.75 9.82
C GLY A 172 -10.83 -4.66 9.85
N ASN A 173 -10.64 -5.33 10.97
CA ASN A 173 -9.58 -6.30 11.16
C ASN A 173 -9.73 -7.51 10.22
N PHE A 174 -8.66 -8.30 10.11
CA PHE A 174 -8.62 -9.46 9.23
C PHE A 174 -9.71 -10.51 9.51
N ASP A 175 -10.04 -10.74 10.76
CA ASP A 175 -11.08 -11.69 11.20
C ASP A 175 -12.50 -11.27 10.77
N THR A 176 -12.70 -10.00 10.44
CA THR A 176 -13.97 -9.48 9.89
C THR A 176 -14.16 -9.77 8.39
N LEU A 177 -13.13 -10.24 7.71
CA LEU A 177 -13.22 -10.61 6.30
C LEU A 177 -14.03 -11.88 6.09
N PRO A 178 -14.70 -12.05 4.93
CA PRO A 178 -15.27 -13.33 4.51
C PRO A 178 -14.22 -14.44 4.54
N LYS A 179 -14.60 -15.66 4.93
CA LYS A 179 -13.68 -16.79 5.15
C LYS A 179 -12.89 -17.16 3.88
N ASP A 180 -13.54 -17.19 2.73
CA ASP A 180 -12.89 -17.43 1.45
C ASP A 180 -11.79 -16.41 1.14
N ARG A 181 -12.00 -15.15 1.52
CA ARG A 181 -11.01 -14.09 1.36
C ARG A 181 -9.85 -14.23 2.33
N GLN A 182 -10.14 -14.59 3.59
CA GLN A 182 -9.10 -14.91 4.58
C GLN A 182 -8.21 -16.05 4.07
N GLU A 183 -8.79 -17.16 3.64
CA GLU A 183 -8.09 -18.34 3.10
C GLU A 183 -7.23 -17.97 1.88
N ARG A 184 -7.78 -17.16 0.97
CA ARG A 184 -7.04 -16.67 -0.21
C ARG A 184 -5.80 -15.88 0.18
N TYR A 185 -5.93 -14.92 1.12
CA TYR A 185 -4.79 -14.09 1.54
C TYR A 185 -3.74 -14.90 2.31
N MET A 186 -4.17 -15.86 3.14
CA MET A 186 -3.26 -16.80 3.80
C MET A 186 -2.49 -17.65 2.78
N ALA A 187 -3.17 -18.25 1.80
CA ALA A 187 -2.55 -19.05 0.75
C ALA A 187 -1.53 -18.25 -0.08
N LEU A 188 -1.80 -16.96 -0.32
CA LEU A 188 -0.91 -16.06 -1.04
C LEU A 188 0.18 -15.45 -0.17
N ARG A 189 0.14 -15.67 1.15
CA ARG A 189 1.09 -15.11 2.15
C ARG A 189 1.19 -13.59 2.05
N VAL A 190 0.04 -12.91 1.99
CA VAL A 190 -0.06 -11.45 1.93
C VAL A 190 -0.78 -10.89 3.16
N ILE A 191 -0.37 -11.38 4.31
CA ILE A 191 -0.88 -11.02 5.63
C ILE A 191 0.31 -10.79 6.55
N GLY A 192 0.21 -9.84 7.48
CA GLY A 192 1.17 -9.69 8.56
C GLY A 192 1.13 -10.88 9.52
N ASP A 193 2.26 -11.49 9.84
CA ASP A 193 2.32 -12.65 10.72
C ASP A 193 1.65 -12.38 12.07
N PHE A 194 1.82 -11.17 12.62
CA PHE A 194 1.20 -10.73 13.87
C PHE A 194 -0.34 -10.74 13.85
N VAL A 195 -0.94 -10.63 12.67
CA VAL A 195 -2.41 -10.69 12.49
C VAL A 195 -2.91 -12.11 12.74
N LEU A 196 -2.14 -13.13 12.31
CA LEU A 196 -2.46 -14.54 12.49
C LEU A 196 -2.19 -15.01 13.92
N GLU A 197 -1.23 -14.42 14.61
CA GLU A 197 -0.84 -14.75 15.98
C GLU A 197 -1.82 -14.20 17.03
N GLY A 198 -2.82 -13.41 16.64
CA GLY A 198 -3.85 -12.87 17.52
C GLY A 198 -3.34 -11.83 18.52
N GLY A 199 -2.19 -11.22 18.24
CA GLY A 199 -1.64 -10.13 19.03
C GLY A 199 -2.51 -8.88 18.97
N VAL A 200 -3.28 -8.59 20.00
CA VAL A 200 -4.09 -7.37 20.12
C VAL A 200 -3.22 -6.24 20.66
N VAL A 201 -3.46 -5.02 20.16
CA VAL A 201 -2.87 -3.80 20.74
C VAL A 201 -3.35 -3.67 22.19
N ASP A 202 -2.44 -3.76 23.15
CA ASP A 202 -2.75 -3.49 24.56
C ASP A 202 -2.94 -1.98 24.74
N GLY A 203 -4.14 -1.54 24.52
CA GLY A 203 -4.53 -0.14 24.65
C GLY A 203 -5.43 0.10 25.84
N ALA A 204 -4.93 -0.11 27.04
CA ALA A 204 -5.64 0.40 28.22
C ALA A 204 -4.70 0.50 29.42
N GLY A 205 -4.31 1.69 29.74
CA GLY A 205 -3.73 2.11 30.99
C GLY A 205 -3.90 3.59 31.13
#